data_905c80881c7b2c02bb49e67db848a187
#
_entry.id   905c80881c7b2c02bb49e67db848a187
#
_cell.length_a   1.000
_cell.length_b   1.000
_cell.length_c   1.000
_cell.angle_alpha   90.00
_cell.angle_beta   90.00
_cell.angle_gamma   90.00
#
_symmetry.space_group_name_H-M   'P 1'
#
loop_
_entity.id
_entity.type
_entity.pdbx_description
1 polymer ?
#
loop_
_entity_poly.entity_id
_entity_poly.type
_entity_poly.pdbx_seq_one_letter_code
_entity_poly.pdbx_strand_id
1 'polypeptide(L)'
;MFSAFSAGFGLSLSLIVALGGQNLFLLRMGLGLHYRGPLVLAAVGSDGLLMALGVLGLGSVVTAYPDALRWLTLGGVAMLVLYGGAALRRAWQGEALEGAQAESRAPSPRATALTFLAITFLNPHVYLDTVGLVGAVGSRYDGAWQLAFLAGAISASAVWFSSLVYGARLLLPLLKTPRAWRVLDSVIAAILLLLALALWGSFPSL
;
A
#
# COMPACT_ATOMS: atom_id res chain seq x y z
N MET A 1 21.10 -18.06 -8.66
CA MET A 1 19.65 -17.91 -8.48
C MET A 1 19.28 -17.47 -7.05
N PHE A 2 19.80 -18.14 -6.00
CA PHE A 2 19.50 -17.74 -4.61
C PHE A 2 19.89 -16.27 -4.30
N SER A 3 21.03 -15.79 -4.77
CA SER A 3 21.48 -14.41 -4.58
C SER A 3 20.56 -13.38 -5.27
N ALA A 4 20.06 -13.68 -6.46
CA ALA A 4 19.09 -12.81 -7.15
C ALA A 4 17.75 -12.80 -6.43
N PHE A 5 17.24 -13.94 -5.98
CA PHE A 5 16.04 -14.04 -5.16
C PHE A 5 16.18 -13.21 -3.87
N SER A 6 17.28 -13.40 -3.13
CA SER A 6 17.52 -12.66 -1.88
C SER A 6 17.65 -11.15 -2.12
N ALA A 7 18.26 -10.73 -3.23
CA ALA A 7 18.35 -9.32 -3.61
C ALA A 7 16.97 -8.74 -3.91
N GLY A 8 16.14 -9.43 -4.70
CA GLY A 8 14.77 -9.02 -4.98
C GLY A 8 13.91 -8.96 -3.72
N PHE A 9 13.99 -9.98 -2.88
CA PHE A 9 13.29 -10.03 -1.61
C PHE A 9 13.69 -8.88 -0.68
N GLY A 10 14.99 -8.68 -0.45
CA GLY A 10 15.50 -7.64 0.45
C GLY A 10 15.19 -6.23 -0.02
N LEU A 11 15.40 -5.96 -1.33
CA LEU A 11 15.09 -4.66 -1.90
C LEU A 11 13.59 -4.35 -1.78
N SER A 12 12.72 -5.24 -2.24
CA SER A 12 11.28 -5.02 -2.16
C SER A 12 10.78 -4.89 -0.73
N LEU A 13 11.25 -5.73 0.18
CA LEU A 13 10.87 -5.63 1.58
C LEU A 13 11.23 -4.27 2.17
N SER A 14 12.43 -3.76 1.88
CA SER A 14 12.88 -2.45 2.39
C SER A 14 12.02 -1.28 1.91
N LEU A 15 11.47 -1.37 0.70
CA LEU A 15 10.59 -0.34 0.13
C LEU A 15 9.15 -0.47 0.65
N ILE A 16 8.62 -1.69 0.73
CA ILE A 16 7.21 -1.95 1.07
C ILE A 16 6.94 -1.74 2.58
N VAL A 17 7.93 -1.94 3.46
CA VAL A 17 7.79 -1.75 4.92
C VAL A 17 7.48 -0.30 5.29
N ALA A 18 7.84 0.67 4.46
CA ALA A 18 7.52 2.07 4.70
C ALA A 18 6.00 2.28 4.86
N LEU A 19 5.60 3.00 5.91
CA LEU A 19 4.19 3.23 6.24
C LEU A 19 3.57 4.23 5.25
N GLY A 20 3.04 3.72 4.16
CA GLY A 20 2.25 4.46 3.18
C GLY A 20 0.73 4.28 3.35
N GLY A 21 -0.05 4.98 2.51
CA GLY A 21 -1.51 4.87 2.52
C GLY A 21 -2.03 3.44 2.33
N GLN A 22 -1.38 2.66 1.48
CA GLN A 22 -1.69 1.25 1.23
C GLN A 22 -1.55 0.38 2.50
N ASN A 23 -0.42 0.50 3.19
CA ASN A 23 -0.16 -0.25 4.42
C ASN A 23 -1.15 0.10 5.53
N LEU A 24 -1.47 1.40 5.69
CA LEU A 24 -2.44 1.85 6.68
C LEU A 24 -3.86 1.38 6.36
N PHE A 25 -4.25 1.36 5.08
CA PHE A 25 -5.52 0.80 4.65
C PHE A 25 -5.62 -0.69 4.96
N LEU A 26 -4.59 -1.47 4.58
CA LEU A 26 -4.55 -2.92 4.83
C LEU A 26 -4.55 -3.25 6.32
N LEU A 27 -3.81 -2.50 7.14
CA LEU A 27 -3.83 -2.64 8.59
C LEU A 27 -5.23 -2.42 9.15
N ARG A 28 -5.90 -1.34 8.74
CA ARG A 28 -7.26 -1.01 9.18
C ARG A 28 -8.26 -2.10 8.79
N MET A 29 -8.19 -2.59 7.55
CA MET A 29 -9.05 -3.67 7.08
C MET A 29 -8.75 -5.00 7.78
N GLY A 30 -7.48 -5.28 8.07
CA GLY A 30 -7.06 -6.44 8.83
C GLY A 30 -7.63 -6.46 10.26
N LEU A 31 -7.71 -5.30 10.91
CA LEU A 31 -8.35 -5.14 12.22
C LEU A 31 -9.86 -5.43 12.18
N GLY A 32 -10.55 -5.04 11.10
CA GLY A 32 -11.97 -5.30 10.89
C GLY A 32 -12.34 -6.76 10.59
N LEU A 33 -11.35 -7.64 10.43
CA LEU A 33 -11.51 -9.08 10.13
C LEU A 33 -12.18 -9.41 8.77
N HIS A 34 -12.45 -8.40 7.93
CA HIS A 34 -13.19 -8.59 6.68
C HIS A 34 -12.25 -8.72 5.47
N TYR A 35 -12.59 -9.62 4.57
CA TYR A 35 -11.95 -9.76 3.22
C TYR A 35 -10.41 -9.90 3.23
N ARG A 36 -9.82 -10.46 4.28
CA ARG A 36 -8.36 -10.55 4.47
C ARG A 36 -7.65 -11.22 3.29
N GLY A 37 -8.10 -12.40 2.91
CA GLY A 37 -7.50 -13.16 1.80
C GLY A 37 -7.57 -12.40 0.48
N PRO A 38 -8.76 -11.97 0.03
CA PRO A 38 -8.90 -11.15 -1.19
C PRO A 38 -8.06 -9.88 -1.18
N LEU A 39 -7.94 -9.19 -0.03
CA LEU A 39 -7.11 -7.99 0.08
C LEU A 39 -5.62 -8.28 -0.05
N VAL A 40 -5.12 -9.35 0.60
CA VAL A 40 -3.74 -9.78 0.44
C VAL A 40 -3.45 -10.16 -1.01
N LEU A 41 -4.36 -10.90 -1.65
CA LEU A 41 -4.22 -11.27 -3.07
C LEU A 41 -4.21 -10.04 -3.98
N ALA A 42 -5.08 -9.05 -3.73
CA ALA A 42 -5.09 -7.80 -4.48
C ALA A 42 -3.79 -7.01 -4.29
N ALA A 43 -3.26 -6.96 -3.06
CA ALA A 43 -2.01 -6.26 -2.76
C ALA A 43 -0.82 -6.92 -3.44
N VAL A 44 -0.66 -8.22 -3.25
CA VAL A 44 0.44 -9.00 -3.87
C VAL A 44 0.32 -8.99 -5.39
N GLY A 45 -0.89 -9.12 -5.92
CA GLY A 45 -1.14 -9.09 -7.36
C GLY A 45 -0.82 -7.73 -7.99
N SER A 46 -1.20 -6.63 -7.34
CA SER A 46 -0.89 -5.27 -7.80
C SER A 46 0.62 -5.01 -7.81
N ASP A 47 1.30 -5.33 -6.70
CA ASP A 47 2.76 -5.17 -6.61
C ASP A 47 3.47 -6.08 -7.61
N GLY A 48 3.07 -7.33 -7.68
CA GLY A 48 3.65 -8.31 -8.61
C GLY A 48 3.51 -7.87 -10.07
N LEU A 49 2.36 -7.31 -10.45
CA LEU A 49 2.14 -6.74 -11.78
C LEU A 49 3.10 -5.58 -12.05
N LEU A 50 3.16 -4.61 -11.14
CA LEU A 50 4.02 -3.42 -11.31
C LEU A 50 5.51 -3.79 -11.32
N MET A 51 5.94 -4.69 -10.43
CA MET A 51 7.31 -5.20 -10.41
C MET A 51 7.66 -5.95 -11.70
N ALA A 52 6.75 -6.80 -12.20
CA ALA A 52 6.96 -7.50 -13.45
C ALA A 52 7.08 -6.52 -14.63
N LEU A 53 6.21 -5.51 -14.71
CA LEU A 53 6.29 -4.47 -15.73
C LEU A 53 7.64 -3.72 -15.66
N GLY A 54 8.12 -3.38 -14.46
CA GLY A 54 9.40 -2.72 -14.27
C GLY A 54 10.59 -3.60 -14.67
N VAL A 55 10.64 -4.82 -14.15
CA VAL A 55 11.73 -5.79 -14.39
C VAL A 55 11.81 -6.23 -15.86
N LEU A 56 10.66 -6.36 -16.54
CA LEU A 56 10.60 -6.73 -17.95
C LEU A 56 10.84 -5.56 -18.92
N GLY A 57 11.25 -4.41 -18.42
CA GLY A 57 11.75 -3.29 -19.24
C GLY A 57 10.75 -2.19 -19.57
N LEU A 58 9.54 -2.20 -18.99
CA LEU A 58 8.57 -1.13 -19.19
C LEU A 58 8.78 0.09 -18.27
N GLY A 59 9.85 0.08 -17.44
CA GLY A 59 10.20 1.21 -16.56
C GLY A 59 10.46 2.53 -17.30
N SER A 60 10.97 2.46 -18.53
CA SER A 60 11.18 3.62 -19.39
C SER A 60 9.88 4.32 -19.81
N VAL A 61 8.75 3.61 -19.82
CA VAL A 61 7.44 4.17 -20.17
C VAL A 61 6.98 5.16 -19.09
N VAL A 62 7.24 4.87 -17.82
CA VAL A 62 6.84 5.75 -16.70
C VAL A 62 7.59 7.09 -16.75
N THR A 63 8.87 7.07 -17.16
CA THR A 63 9.68 8.29 -17.27
C THR A 63 9.41 9.08 -18.56
N ALA A 64 8.84 8.43 -19.58
CA ALA A 64 8.53 9.07 -20.85
C ALA A 64 7.27 9.96 -20.83
N TYR A 65 6.43 9.83 -19.80
CA TYR A 65 5.16 10.55 -19.71
C TYR A 65 5.05 11.36 -18.40
N PRO A 66 5.76 12.50 -18.27
CA PRO A 66 5.75 13.32 -17.04
C PRO A 66 4.36 13.86 -16.70
N ASP A 67 3.51 14.15 -17.70
CA ASP A 67 2.13 14.61 -17.46
C ASP A 67 1.27 13.52 -16.82
N ALA A 68 1.46 12.25 -17.17
CA ALA A 68 0.78 11.14 -16.51
C ALA A 68 1.16 11.06 -15.03
N LEU A 69 2.44 11.27 -14.70
CA LEU A 69 2.92 11.29 -13.32
C LEU A 69 2.29 12.45 -12.52
N ARG A 70 2.11 13.63 -13.15
CA ARG A 70 1.42 14.78 -12.52
C ARG A 70 -0.03 14.45 -12.17
N TRP A 71 -0.79 13.87 -13.10
CA TRP A 71 -2.18 13.48 -12.84
C TRP A 71 -2.29 12.39 -11.78
N LEU A 72 -1.38 11.42 -11.78
CA LEU A 72 -1.29 10.40 -10.72
C LEU A 72 -1.01 11.04 -9.36
N THR A 73 -0.11 12.02 -9.30
CA THR A 73 0.22 12.75 -8.06
C THR A 73 -1.01 13.49 -7.52
N LEU A 74 -1.75 14.20 -8.38
CA LEU A 74 -2.98 14.88 -7.97
C LEU A 74 -4.04 13.89 -7.46
N GLY A 75 -4.25 12.79 -8.19
CA GLY A 75 -5.16 11.71 -7.77
C GLY A 75 -4.74 11.10 -6.43
N GLY A 76 -3.43 10.86 -6.23
CA GLY A 76 -2.87 10.35 -4.98
C GLY A 76 -3.07 11.31 -3.81
N VAL A 77 -2.79 12.60 -3.99
CA VAL A 77 -3.05 13.64 -2.97
C VAL A 77 -4.53 13.66 -2.60
N ALA A 78 -5.42 13.71 -3.59
CA ALA A 78 -6.85 13.71 -3.33
C ALA A 78 -7.29 12.47 -2.54
N MET A 79 -6.80 11.28 -2.91
CA MET A 79 -7.12 10.02 -2.23
C MET A 79 -6.60 9.98 -0.79
N LEU A 80 -5.35 10.44 -0.56
CA LEU A 80 -4.77 10.51 0.79
C LEU A 80 -5.54 11.51 1.68
N VAL A 81 -5.95 12.65 1.13
CA VAL A 81 -6.77 13.64 1.86
C VAL A 81 -8.16 13.08 2.19
N LEU A 82 -8.82 12.43 1.24
CA LEU A 82 -10.14 11.82 1.47
C LEU A 82 -10.06 10.71 2.52
N TYR A 83 -9.08 9.83 2.42
CA TYR A 83 -8.93 8.71 3.36
C TYR A 83 -8.45 9.19 4.74
N GLY A 84 -7.52 10.15 4.79
CA GLY A 84 -7.08 10.81 6.02
C GLY A 84 -8.20 11.58 6.69
N GLY A 85 -9.00 12.33 5.94
CA GLY A 85 -10.19 13.04 6.43
C GLY A 85 -11.25 12.08 6.99
N ALA A 86 -11.49 10.95 6.32
CA ALA A 86 -12.39 9.91 6.81
C ALA A 86 -11.87 9.30 8.14
N ALA A 87 -10.56 9.07 8.27
CA ALA A 87 -9.97 8.59 9.51
C ALA A 87 -10.11 9.62 10.65
N LEU A 88 -9.86 10.90 10.36
CA LEU A 88 -10.03 11.99 11.32
C LEU A 88 -11.48 12.12 11.79
N ARG A 89 -12.43 12.02 10.87
CA ARG A 89 -13.86 12.02 11.18
C ARG A 89 -14.23 10.86 12.13
N ARG A 90 -13.75 9.63 11.88
CA ARG A 90 -13.98 8.48 12.79
C ARG A 90 -13.39 8.73 14.18
N ALA A 91 -12.18 9.31 14.24
CA ALA A 91 -11.54 9.66 15.50
C ALA A 91 -12.38 10.65 16.31
N TRP A 92 -13.01 11.63 15.66
CA TRP A 92 -13.86 12.63 16.34
C TRP A 92 -15.23 12.08 16.75
N GLN A 93 -15.90 11.35 15.87
CA GLN A 93 -17.26 10.84 16.11
C GLN A 93 -17.28 9.68 17.12
N GLY A 94 -16.12 9.12 17.46
CA GLY A 94 -16.04 8.05 18.46
C GLY A 94 -16.71 6.75 18.00
N GLU A 95 -16.91 6.56 16.69
CA GLU A 95 -17.51 5.37 16.05
C GLU A 95 -16.70 4.08 16.32
N ALA A 96 -15.76 4.17 17.22
CA ALA A 96 -14.82 3.11 17.60
C ALA A 96 -15.46 1.89 18.27
N LEU A 97 -16.66 2.00 18.83
CA LEU A 97 -17.36 0.87 19.48
C LEU A 97 -18.15 0.00 18.50
N GLU A 98 -18.44 0.50 17.31
CA GLU A 98 -19.18 -0.28 16.31
C GLU A 98 -18.30 -1.31 15.58
N GLY A 99 -16.98 -1.31 15.81
CA GLY A 99 -16.07 -2.31 15.21
C GLY A 99 -16.33 -3.75 15.64
N ALA A 100 -16.94 -3.97 16.81
CA ALA A 100 -17.36 -5.29 17.27
C ALA A 100 -18.83 -5.61 16.87
N GLN A 101 -19.62 -4.59 16.53
CA GLN A 101 -21.03 -4.74 16.06
C GLN A 101 -21.19 -4.36 14.58
N ALA A 102 -20.12 -3.96 13.91
CA ALA A 102 -20.13 -3.48 12.52
C ALA A 102 -20.19 -4.58 11.47
N GLU A 103 -20.64 -5.78 11.82
CA GLU A 103 -21.03 -6.78 10.80
C GLU A 103 -22.09 -6.24 9.83
N SER A 104 -22.91 -5.27 10.27
CA SER A 104 -23.97 -4.66 9.46
C SER A 104 -23.54 -3.46 8.60
N ARG A 105 -22.33 -2.92 8.77
CA ARG A 105 -21.80 -1.72 8.05
C ARG A 105 -20.45 -1.92 7.39
N ALA A 106 -19.98 -3.15 7.23
CA ALA A 106 -18.76 -3.42 6.47
C ALA A 106 -18.93 -2.88 5.03
N PRO A 107 -17.96 -2.14 4.49
CA PRO A 107 -17.98 -1.74 3.08
C PRO A 107 -18.14 -2.99 2.21
N SER A 108 -18.85 -2.89 1.09
CA SER A 108 -18.97 -4.03 0.19
C SER A 108 -17.58 -4.50 -0.27
N PRO A 109 -17.39 -5.81 -0.57
CA PRO A 109 -16.12 -6.33 -1.08
C PRO A 109 -15.59 -5.54 -2.27
N ARG A 110 -16.52 -5.13 -3.16
CA ARG A 110 -16.19 -4.32 -4.34
C ARG A 110 -15.70 -2.92 -3.95
N ALA A 111 -16.39 -2.23 -3.04
CA ALA A 111 -15.97 -0.91 -2.58
C ALA A 111 -14.59 -0.97 -1.89
N THR A 112 -14.36 -1.99 -1.07
CA THR A 112 -13.08 -2.22 -0.39
C THR A 112 -11.95 -2.46 -1.41
N ALA A 113 -12.18 -3.32 -2.41
CA ALA A 113 -11.20 -3.59 -3.46
C ALA A 113 -10.91 -2.35 -4.31
N LEU A 114 -11.94 -1.62 -4.74
CA LEU A 114 -11.78 -0.39 -5.53
C LEU A 114 -11.02 0.69 -4.75
N THR A 115 -11.32 0.88 -3.46
CA THR A 115 -10.61 1.82 -2.61
C THR A 115 -9.14 1.42 -2.48
N PHE A 116 -8.85 0.14 -2.25
CA PHE A 116 -7.48 -0.38 -2.21
C PHE A 116 -6.73 -0.12 -3.51
N LEU A 117 -7.32 -0.50 -4.65
CA LEU A 117 -6.73 -0.29 -5.97
C LEU A 117 -6.51 1.19 -6.27
N ALA A 118 -7.45 2.06 -5.89
CA ALA A 118 -7.29 3.50 -6.04
C ALA A 118 -6.11 4.04 -5.21
N ILE A 119 -6.01 3.65 -3.92
CA ILE A 119 -4.87 4.03 -3.05
C ILE A 119 -3.54 3.53 -3.64
N THR A 120 -3.52 2.34 -4.23
CA THR A 120 -2.31 1.76 -4.83
C THR A 120 -1.95 2.44 -6.15
N PHE A 121 -2.86 2.44 -7.11
CA PHE A 121 -2.55 2.89 -8.47
C PHE A 121 -2.57 4.41 -8.68
N LEU A 122 -3.21 5.17 -7.80
CA LEU A 122 -3.12 6.64 -7.81
C LEU A 122 -1.93 7.18 -7.02
N ASN A 123 -1.14 6.31 -6.38
CA ASN A 123 0.06 6.72 -5.65
C ASN A 123 1.29 6.71 -6.56
N PRO A 124 1.89 7.86 -6.91
CA PRO A 124 3.05 7.92 -7.78
C PRO A 124 4.28 7.22 -7.18
N HIS A 125 4.43 7.21 -5.86
CA HIS A 125 5.55 6.51 -5.19
C HIS A 125 5.55 5.00 -5.48
N VAL A 126 4.38 4.38 -5.64
CA VAL A 126 4.30 2.95 -5.98
C VAL A 126 4.97 2.67 -7.33
N TYR A 127 4.81 3.55 -8.31
CA TYR A 127 5.47 3.40 -9.62
C TYR A 127 6.97 3.64 -9.52
N LEU A 128 7.40 4.63 -8.74
CA LEU A 128 8.83 4.91 -8.54
C LEU A 128 9.53 3.75 -7.84
N ASP A 129 8.91 3.17 -6.84
CA ASP A 129 9.47 2.08 -6.05
C ASP A 129 9.43 0.75 -6.82
N THR A 130 8.27 0.38 -7.37
CA THR A 130 8.10 -0.96 -7.98
C THR A 130 8.56 -1.00 -9.43
N VAL A 131 8.08 -0.08 -10.28
CA VAL A 131 8.44 -0.04 -11.71
C VAL A 131 9.82 0.59 -11.87
N GLY A 132 10.12 1.66 -11.14
CA GLY A 132 11.39 2.38 -11.20
C GLY A 132 12.52 1.61 -10.53
N LEU A 133 12.55 1.58 -9.18
CA LEU A 133 13.69 1.04 -8.44
C LEU A 133 13.82 -0.49 -8.56
N VAL A 134 12.74 -1.23 -8.28
CA VAL A 134 12.76 -2.71 -8.39
C VAL A 134 12.99 -3.11 -9.84
N GLY A 135 12.37 -2.42 -10.80
CA GLY A 135 12.57 -2.63 -12.22
C GLY A 135 14.02 -2.38 -12.66
N ALA A 136 14.62 -1.24 -12.27
CA ALA A 136 15.99 -0.89 -12.64
C ALA A 136 17.04 -1.87 -12.10
N VAL A 137 16.82 -2.44 -10.92
CA VAL A 137 17.72 -3.46 -10.36
C VAL A 137 17.44 -4.82 -11.00
N GLY A 138 16.17 -5.21 -11.15
CA GLY A 138 15.77 -6.49 -11.69
C GLY A 138 16.13 -6.67 -13.18
N SER A 139 16.10 -5.59 -13.97
CA SER A 139 16.50 -5.61 -15.38
C SER A 139 18.01 -5.82 -15.62
N ARG A 140 18.82 -5.76 -14.56
CA ARG A 140 20.26 -6.10 -14.64
C ARG A 140 20.53 -7.60 -14.62
N TYR A 141 19.53 -8.40 -14.33
CA TYR A 141 19.57 -9.85 -14.35
C TYR A 141 18.97 -10.35 -15.66
N ASP A 142 19.48 -11.49 -16.16
CA ASP A 142 19.01 -12.11 -17.40
C ASP A 142 18.39 -13.47 -17.16
N GLY A 143 17.41 -13.83 -17.97
CA GLY A 143 16.81 -15.16 -18.03
C GLY A 143 16.33 -15.65 -16.66
N ALA A 144 16.81 -16.82 -16.23
CA ALA A 144 16.37 -17.43 -14.97
C ALA A 144 16.75 -16.65 -13.72
N TRP A 145 17.79 -15.82 -13.76
CA TRP A 145 18.19 -14.95 -12.64
C TRP A 145 17.23 -13.78 -12.48
N GLN A 146 16.75 -13.22 -13.59
CA GLN A 146 15.74 -12.18 -13.59
C GLN A 146 14.42 -12.68 -12.98
N LEU A 147 13.99 -13.88 -13.37
CA LEU A 147 12.80 -14.51 -12.80
C LEU A 147 12.98 -14.83 -11.31
N ALA A 148 14.18 -15.24 -10.89
CA ALA A 148 14.47 -15.48 -9.47
C ALA A 148 14.41 -14.17 -8.66
N PHE A 149 14.94 -13.06 -9.20
CA PHE A 149 14.83 -11.75 -8.58
C PHE A 149 13.35 -11.31 -8.42
N LEU A 150 12.58 -11.43 -9.50
CA LEU A 150 11.15 -11.10 -9.50
C LEU A 150 10.36 -11.95 -8.50
N ALA A 151 10.63 -13.27 -8.45
CA ALA A 151 10.01 -14.17 -7.48
C ALA A 151 10.35 -13.77 -6.04
N GLY A 152 11.59 -13.36 -5.78
CA GLY A 152 12.01 -12.83 -4.47
C GLY A 152 11.24 -11.56 -4.12
N ALA A 153 11.14 -10.62 -5.05
CA ALA A 153 10.42 -9.36 -4.85
C ALA A 153 8.92 -9.58 -4.54
N ILE A 154 8.25 -10.43 -5.32
CA ILE A 154 6.84 -10.78 -5.09
C ILE A 154 6.66 -11.54 -3.75
N SER A 155 7.61 -12.41 -3.39
CA SER A 155 7.58 -13.11 -2.10
C SER A 155 7.68 -12.14 -0.91
N ALA A 156 8.45 -11.06 -1.03
CA ALA A 156 8.52 -10.01 -0.01
C ALA A 156 7.16 -9.32 0.17
N SER A 157 6.49 -8.94 -0.91
CA SER A 157 5.11 -8.42 -0.88
C SER A 157 4.15 -9.41 -0.19
N ALA A 158 4.21 -10.69 -0.57
CA ALA A 158 3.34 -11.72 0.01
C ALA A 158 3.55 -11.87 1.52
N VAL A 159 4.80 -11.94 1.96
CA VAL A 159 5.16 -12.04 3.38
C VAL A 159 4.72 -10.79 4.13
N TRP A 160 5.04 -9.60 3.62
CA TRP A 160 4.71 -8.34 4.29
C TRP A 160 3.20 -8.13 4.43
N PHE A 161 2.44 -8.19 3.33
CA PHE A 161 1.00 -7.93 3.39
C PHE A 161 0.23 -8.99 4.15
N SER A 162 0.65 -10.27 4.06
CA SER A 162 0.10 -11.31 4.92
C SER A 162 0.36 -11.01 6.39
N SER A 163 1.60 -10.67 6.74
CA SER A 163 1.98 -10.32 8.11
C SER A 163 1.20 -9.10 8.61
N LEU A 164 1.04 -8.08 7.78
CA LEU A 164 0.31 -6.87 8.12
C LEU A 164 -1.19 -7.14 8.36
N VAL A 165 -1.84 -7.81 7.41
CA VAL A 165 -3.30 -8.04 7.45
C VAL A 165 -3.68 -9.07 8.50
N TYR A 166 -2.97 -10.20 8.57
CA TYR A 166 -3.27 -11.24 9.55
C TYR A 166 -2.68 -10.93 10.92
N GLY A 167 -1.53 -10.26 10.97
CA GLY A 167 -0.90 -9.79 12.20
C GLY A 167 -1.66 -8.65 12.88
N ALA A 168 -2.46 -7.88 12.13
CA ALA A 168 -3.28 -6.81 12.68
C ALA A 168 -4.15 -7.27 13.88
N ARG A 169 -4.60 -8.53 13.90
CA ARG A 169 -5.36 -9.11 15.01
C ARG A 169 -4.62 -9.09 16.34
N LEU A 170 -3.29 -9.09 16.32
CA LEU A 170 -2.46 -9.03 17.53
C LEU A 170 -2.59 -7.67 18.23
N LEU A 171 -3.04 -6.64 17.52
CA LEU A 171 -3.33 -5.31 18.06
C LEU A 171 -4.72 -5.23 18.70
N LEU A 172 -5.63 -6.17 18.41
CA LEU A 172 -6.99 -6.14 18.96
C LEU A 172 -7.05 -6.07 20.49
N PRO A 173 -6.19 -6.80 21.26
CA PRO A 173 -6.18 -6.67 22.73
C PRO A 173 -5.87 -5.25 23.22
N LEU A 174 -5.08 -4.48 22.44
CA LEU A 174 -4.74 -3.08 22.74
C LEU A 174 -5.89 -2.12 22.37
N LEU A 175 -6.76 -2.54 21.48
CA LEU A 175 -7.86 -1.75 20.92
C LEU A 175 -9.21 -2.05 21.60
N LYS A 176 -9.21 -2.45 22.89
CA LYS A 176 -10.43 -2.76 23.65
C LYS A 176 -11.22 -1.53 24.06
N THR A 177 -10.64 -0.34 24.01
CA THR A 177 -11.29 0.90 24.46
C THR A 177 -11.58 1.85 23.30
N PRO A 178 -12.64 2.66 23.37
CA PRO A 178 -12.92 3.69 22.37
C PRO A 178 -11.77 4.69 22.21
N ARG A 179 -11.04 4.93 23.30
CA ARG A 179 -9.88 5.83 23.29
C ARG A 179 -8.75 5.27 22.42
N ALA A 180 -8.46 3.97 22.50
CA ALA A 180 -7.43 3.33 21.69
C ALA A 180 -7.75 3.40 20.19
N TRP A 181 -9.02 3.21 19.82
CA TRP A 181 -9.47 3.39 18.43
C TRP A 181 -9.33 4.83 17.95
N ARG A 182 -9.70 5.81 18.80
CA ARG A 182 -9.49 7.23 18.48
C ARG A 182 -8.02 7.55 18.23
N VAL A 183 -7.13 7.05 19.10
CA VAL A 183 -5.69 7.23 18.92
C VAL A 183 -5.22 6.61 17.62
N LEU A 184 -5.62 5.37 17.32
CA LEU A 184 -5.28 4.70 16.07
C LEU A 184 -5.75 5.50 14.84
N ASP A 185 -7.02 5.88 14.78
CA ASP A 185 -7.56 6.64 13.64
C ASP A 185 -6.93 8.04 13.56
N SER A 186 -6.59 8.68 14.68
CA SER A 186 -5.85 9.95 14.69
C SER A 186 -4.43 9.81 14.13
N VAL A 187 -3.73 8.75 14.50
CA VAL A 187 -2.38 8.44 13.97
C VAL A 187 -2.47 8.16 12.46
N ILE A 188 -3.43 7.34 12.03
CA ILE A 188 -3.68 7.07 10.61
C ILE A 188 -3.95 8.37 9.86
N ALA A 189 -4.85 9.22 10.37
CA ALA A 189 -5.18 10.51 9.77
C ALA A 189 -3.93 11.41 9.65
N ALA A 190 -3.16 11.53 10.75
CA ALA A 190 -1.95 12.35 10.76
C ALA A 190 -0.93 11.87 9.71
N ILE A 191 -0.64 10.58 9.65
CA ILE A 191 0.30 10.02 8.66
C ILE A 191 -0.19 10.26 7.24
N LEU A 192 -1.47 9.98 6.94
CA LEU A 192 -2.01 10.15 5.59
C LEU A 192 -2.02 11.61 5.14
N LEU A 193 -2.37 12.56 6.03
CA LEU A 193 -2.36 13.97 5.71
C LEU A 193 -0.93 14.51 5.56
N LEU A 194 0.02 14.05 6.37
CA LEU A 194 1.44 14.39 6.21
C LEU A 194 2.00 13.85 4.88
N LEU A 195 1.64 12.61 4.50
CA LEU A 195 1.99 12.05 3.19
C LEU A 195 1.37 12.86 2.04
N ALA A 196 0.10 13.30 2.18
CA ALA A 196 -0.53 14.16 1.18
C ALA A 196 0.20 15.50 1.03
N LEU A 197 0.60 16.13 2.14
CA LEU A 197 1.39 17.36 2.13
C LEU A 197 2.77 17.18 1.51
N ALA A 198 3.48 16.10 1.87
CA ALA A 198 4.78 15.78 1.29
C ALA A 198 4.67 15.56 -0.21
N LEU A 199 3.65 14.81 -0.66
CA LEU A 199 3.39 14.54 -2.07
C LEU A 199 3.01 15.83 -2.83
N TRP A 200 2.21 16.71 -2.22
CA TRP A 200 1.88 18.01 -2.77
C TRP A 200 3.11 18.92 -2.88
N GLY A 201 3.99 18.91 -1.89
CA GLY A 201 5.23 19.68 -1.90
C GLY A 201 6.22 19.24 -2.99
N SER A 202 6.17 18.00 -3.42
CA SER A 202 6.99 17.49 -4.54
C SER A 202 6.37 17.76 -5.93
N PHE A 203 5.11 18.19 -6.00
CA PHE A 203 4.38 18.42 -7.25
C PHE A 203 5.01 19.44 -8.19
N PRO A 204 5.57 20.60 -7.73
CA PRO A 204 6.21 21.57 -8.62
C PRO A 204 7.51 21.09 -9.27
N SER A 205 8.12 20.03 -8.74
CA SER A 205 9.39 19.47 -9.24
C SER A 205 9.19 18.33 -10.26
N LEU A 206 7.95 17.92 -10.51
CA LEU A 206 7.55 16.93 -11.50
C LEU A 206 7.14 17.64 -12.80
#